data_b2f002a0029c1d3807d81996965919e6
#
_entry.id   b2f002a0029c1d3807d81996965919e6
#
_cell.length_a   1.000
_cell.length_b   1.000
_cell.length_c   1.000
_cell.angle_alpha   90.00
_cell.angle_beta   90.00
_cell.angle_gamma   90.00
#
_symmetry.space_group_name_H-M   'P 1'
#
loop_
_entity.id
_entity.type
_entity.pdbx_description
1 polymer ?
#
loop_
_entity_poly.entity_id
_entity_poly.type
_entity_poly.pdbx_seq_one_letter_code
_entity_poly.pdbx_strand_id
1 'polypeptide(L)'
;MKIDTNQINAIRHKDGPELVLAGPGSGKTLVITRRVQHLIEQYHIPPSSILIITFTKAAATEMRQRFEKLMGGRRVSVSFGTFHAVYFMILKHAYGYTADNIVKEEQRLQFMKEYIHRLRLEYDDENEFISSLFSEISLVKNTSVNLAHYYSSCCGQDVFRKIFEAYESFLHQNRLIDFDDMLVYCKELLVQRPDILAAWQRKYQYILIDEFQDINQIQYDIIRMLAAPQDNLFIVGDDDQSIYRFRGAKPEIMLNFTKDYPNAGKIILDTNYRSGAEIVKQAGNLISFNEKRFEKQITPAAETGIPVVKQEFQTQREQNLYVIQEILRLHREGMEYKDMAVLFRTNMQPRFLMEMMLDYSIDRKSVV
;
A
#
# COMPACT_ATOMS: atom_id res chain seq x y z
N MET A 1 18.34 -14.60 -13.39
CA MET A 1 18.05 -13.24 -13.88
C MET A 1 19.29 -12.42 -13.68
N LYS A 2 19.79 -11.77 -14.72
CA LYS A 2 20.99 -10.91 -14.65
C LYS A 2 20.55 -9.59 -14.00
N ILE A 3 21.23 -9.17 -12.94
CA ILE A 3 20.96 -7.91 -12.24
C ILE A 3 21.62 -6.78 -13.05
N ASP A 4 20.89 -5.70 -13.33
CA ASP A 4 21.41 -4.54 -14.05
C ASP A 4 22.21 -3.60 -13.13
N THR A 5 22.86 -2.60 -13.75
CA THR A 5 23.73 -1.65 -13.03
C THR A 5 22.97 -0.81 -12.02
N ASN A 6 21.76 -0.34 -12.33
CA ASN A 6 20.94 0.47 -11.43
C ASN A 6 20.48 -0.35 -10.23
N GLN A 7 20.06 -1.60 -10.49
CA GLN A 7 19.73 -2.55 -9.41
C GLN A 7 20.96 -2.82 -8.52
N ILE A 8 22.16 -3.01 -9.10
CA ILE A 8 23.40 -3.22 -8.33
C ILE A 8 23.71 -2.00 -7.45
N ASN A 9 23.58 -0.79 -7.99
CA ASN A 9 23.82 0.44 -7.24
C ASN A 9 22.86 0.55 -6.04
N ALA A 10 21.57 0.29 -6.26
CA ALA A 10 20.58 0.30 -5.19
C ALA A 10 20.84 -0.78 -4.11
N ILE A 11 21.28 -1.98 -4.52
CA ILE A 11 21.65 -3.07 -3.61
C ILE A 11 22.87 -2.70 -2.76
N ARG A 12 23.85 -2.04 -3.33
CA ARG A 12 25.13 -1.70 -2.67
C ARG A 12 25.09 -0.45 -1.80
N HIS A 13 24.06 0.38 -1.94
CA HIS A 13 23.91 1.56 -1.08
C HIS A 13 23.99 1.14 0.40
N LYS A 14 24.76 1.82 1.24
CA LYS A 14 24.95 1.45 2.63
C LYS A 14 24.19 2.38 3.58
N ASP A 15 24.68 3.53 3.82
CA ASP A 15 24.21 4.43 4.87
C ASP A 15 23.53 5.67 4.27
N GLY A 16 22.61 6.27 5.03
CA GLY A 16 21.88 7.46 4.64
C GLY A 16 20.58 7.18 3.86
N PRO A 17 19.82 8.23 3.55
CA PRO A 17 18.56 8.11 2.84
C PRO A 17 18.76 7.86 1.35
N GLU A 18 17.95 6.98 0.79
CA GLU A 18 17.97 6.63 -0.63
C GLU A 18 16.56 6.51 -1.18
N LEU A 19 16.31 7.20 -2.28
CA LEU A 19 15.07 7.10 -3.06
C LEU A 19 15.29 6.23 -4.28
N VAL A 20 14.61 5.10 -4.36
CA VAL A 20 14.59 4.23 -5.53
C VAL A 20 13.27 4.38 -6.27
N LEU A 21 13.30 5.08 -7.39
CA LEU A 21 12.19 5.17 -8.32
C LEU A 21 12.16 3.90 -9.18
N ALA A 22 11.17 3.07 -8.94
CA ALA A 22 11.13 1.73 -9.52
C ALA A 22 9.90 1.55 -10.40
N GLY A 23 10.06 1.67 -11.70
CA GLY A 23 8.99 1.46 -12.67
C GLY A 23 8.32 0.08 -12.55
N PRO A 24 7.17 -0.12 -13.21
CA PRO A 24 6.49 -1.41 -13.22
C PRO A 24 7.44 -2.53 -13.70
N GLY A 25 7.42 -3.67 -13.01
CA GLY A 25 8.23 -4.82 -13.43
C GLY A 25 9.75 -4.66 -13.36
N SER A 26 10.26 -3.60 -12.71
CA SER A 26 11.71 -3.31 -12.60
C SER A 26 12.44 -4.12 -11.52
N GLY A 27 11.73 -4.95 -10.76
CA GLY A 27 12.34 -5.81 -9.75
C GLY A 27 12.47 -5.16 -8.36
N LYS A 28 11.55 -4.29 -7.95
CA LYS A 28 11.48 -3.66 -6.60
C LYS A 28 11.80 -4.65 -5.49
N THR A 29 11.04 -5.72 -5.39
CA THR A 29 11.19 -6.75 -4.34
C THR A 29 12.56 -7.45 -4.39
N LEU A 30 13.11 -7.66 -5.59
CA LEU A 30 14.45 -8.23 -5.78
C LEU A 30 15.51 -7.30 -5.18
N VAL A 31 15.43 -6.01 -5.48
CA VAL A 31 16.38 -5.02 -4.99
C VAL A 31 16.33 -4.94 -3.47
N ILE A 32 15.12 -4.83 -2.87
CA ILE A 32 14.96 -4.78 -1.41
C ILE A 32 15.57 -6.02 -0.75
N THR A 33 15.21 -7.22 -1.20
CA THR A 33 15.68 -8.47 -0.57
C THR A 33 17.18 -8.69 -0.74
N ARG A 34 17.74 -8.37 -1.91
CA ARG A 34 19.18 -8.46 -2.19
C ARG A 34 19.97 -7.40 -1.42
N ARG A 35 19.43 -6.19 -1.25
CA ARG A 35 20.03 -5.16 -0.41
C ARG A 35 20.15 -5.63 1.03
N VAL A 36 19.10 -6.21 1.60
CA VAL A 36 19.13 -6.74 2.97
C VAL A 36 20.18 -7.85 3.12
N GLN A 37 20.23 -8.78 2.15
CA GLN A 37 21.32 -9.77 2.10
C GLN A 37 22.68 -9.10 2.08
N HIS A 38 22.88 -8.08 1.24
CA HIS A 38 24.15 -7.37 1.12
C HIS A 38 24.55 -6.64 2.40
N LEU A 39 23.59 -5.97 3.08
CA LEU A 39 23.82 -5.33 4.38
C LEU A 39 24.33 -6.34 5.42
N ILE A 40 23.74 -7.53 5.45
CA ILE A 40 24.11 -8.57 6.40
C ILE A 40 25.46 -9.22 6.06
N GLU A 41 25.65 -9.63 4.80
CA GLU A 41 26.81 -10.43 4.40
C GLU A 41 28.06 -9.61 4.14
N GLN A 42 27.92 -8.40 3.60
CA GLN A 42 29.07 -7.56 3.24
C GLN A 42 29.39 -6.49 4.27
N TYR A 43 28.35 -5.89 4.89
CA TYR A 43 28.55 -4.84 5.88
C TYR A 43 28.38 -5.33 7.31
N HIS A 44 28.08 -6.62 7.51
CA HIS A 44 27.93 -7.28 8.82
C HIS A 44 26.90 -6.60 9.73
N ILE A 45 25.86 -6.00 9.13
CA ILE A 45 24.77 -5.37 9.87
C ILE A 45 23.97 -6.45 10.59
N PRO A 46 23.70 -6.30 11.90
CA PRO A 46 22.89 -7.25 12.65
C PRO A 46 21.49 -7.36 12.03
N PRO A 47 21.02 -8.56 11.67
CA PRO A 47 19.71 -8.72 11.04
C PRO A 47 18.55 -8.16 11.85
N SER A 48 18.63 -8.21 13.18
CA SER A 48 17.61 -7.68 14.10
C SER A 48 17.49 -6.16 14.07
N SER A 49 18.48 -5.45 13.53
CA SER A 49 18.46 -4.01 13.37
C SER A 49 17.85 -3.53 12.04
N ILE A 50 17.36 -4.47 11.20
CA ILE A 50 16.78 -4.17 9.91
C ILE A 50 15.26 -4.34 9.97
N LEU A 51 14.52 -3.31 9.57
CA LEU A 51 13.08 -3.30 9.46
C LEU A 51 12.66 -3.10 8.00
N ILE A 52 11.80 -3.98 7.51
CA ILE A 52 11.19 -3.87 6.18
C ILE A 52 9.69 -3.67 6.36
N ILE A 53 9.18 -2.60 5.77
CA ILE A 53 7.75 -2.25 5.82
C ILE A 53 7.17 -2.36 4.41
N THR A 54 6.01 -3.03 4.33
CA THR A 54 5.22 -3.14 3.09
C THR A 54 3.78 -2.67 3.36
N PHE A 55 3.03 -2.44 2.29
CA PHE A 55 1.65 -1.96 2.42
C PHE A 55 0.68 -3.06 2.91
N THR A 56 0.87 -4.32 2.49
CA THR A 56 -0.04 -5.43 2.82
C THR A 56 0.67 -6.56 3.57
N LYS A 57 -0.11 -7.28 4.40
CA LYS A 57 0.37 -8.49 5.11
C LYS A 57 0.82 -9.57 4.12
N ALA A 58 0.12 -9.71 2.99
CA ALA A 58 0.49 -10.66 1.95
C ALA A 58 1.86 -10.34 1.36
N ALA A 59 2.12 -9.07 1.00
CA ALA A 59 3.41 -8.62 0.49
C ALA A 59 4.53 -8.80 1.51
N ALA A 60 4.29 -8.49 2.79
CA ALA A 60 5.27 -8.72 3.85
C ALA A 60 5.63 -10.21 4.01
N THR A 61 4.61 -11.08 3.93
CA THR A 61 4.81 -12.54 4.02
C THR A 61 5.58 -13.06 2.81
N GLU A 62 5.20 -12.67 1.61
CA GLU A 62 5.88 -13.07 0.39
C GLU A 62 7.34 -12.59 0.36
N MET A 63 7.57 -11.32 0.73
CA MET A 63 8.93 -10.75 0.77
C MET A 63 9.81 -11.49 1.78
N ARG A 64 9.27 -11.84 2.96
CA ARG A 64 9.95 -12.66 3.96
C ARG A 64 10.32 -14.03 3.38
N GLN A 65 9.39 -14.73 2.75
CA GLN A 65 9.64 -16.06 2.16
C GLN A 65 10.71 -16.00 1.06
N ARG A 66 10.66 -14.99 0.20
CA ARG A 66 11.67 -14.76 -0.83
C ARG A 66 13.06 -14.51 -0.21
N PHE A 67 13.10 -13.70 0.85
CA PHE A 67 14.35 -13.42 1.58
C PHE A 67 14.89 -14.66 2.28
N GLU A 68 14.07 -15.45 2.99
CA GLU A 68 14.49 -16.70 3.62
C GLU A 68 15.05 -17.70 2.60
N LYS A 69 14.39 -17.84 1.45
CA LYS A 69 14.90 -18.65 0.33
C LYS A 69 16.26 -18.14 -0.16
N LEU A 70 16.42 -16.83 -0.27
CA LEU A 70 17.67 -16.19 -0.68
C LEU A 70 18.81 -16.44 0.31
N MET A 71 18.49 -16.54 1.61
CA MET A 71 19.43 -16.86 2.68
C MET A 71 19.67 -18.36 2.87
N GLY A 72 19.31 -19.21 1.89
CA GLY A 72 19.51 -20.66 1.92
C GLY A 72 18.58 -21.39 2.88
N GLY A 73 17.36 -20.87 3.11
CA GLY A 73 16.36 -21.43 4.01
C GLY A 73 16.61 -21.16 5.51
N ARG A 74 17.65 -20.41 5.84
CA ARG A 74 17.94 -20.02 7.24
C ARG A 74 16.96 -18.94 7.70
N ARG A 75 16.40 -19.12 8.89
CA ARG A 75 15.63 -18.05 9.56
C ARG A 75 16.59 -16.98 10.06
N VAL A 76 16.39 -15.77 9.58
CA VAL A 76 17.21 -14.60 9.93
C VAL A 76 16.30 -13.60 10.64
N SER A 77 16.78 -12.97 11.71
CA SER A 77 15.99 -12.10 12.59
C SER A 77 15.67 -10.72 12.00
N VAL A 78 15.49 -10.62 10.69
CA VAL A 78 15.02 -9.39 10.03
C VAL A 78 13.53 -9.19 10.32
N SER A 79 13.14 -7.96 10.64
CA SER A 79 11.75 -7.62 10.89
C SER A 79 11.02 -7.29 9.59
N PHE A 80 9.93 -7.99 9.29
CA PHE A 80 9.03 -7.74 8.18
C PHE A 80 7.63 -7.44 8.70
N GLY A 81 7.00 -6.37 8.24
CA GLY A 81 5.64 -6.04 8.68
C GLY A 81 4.98 -5.01 7.78
N THR A 82 3.72 -4.70 8.12
CA THR A 82 3.01 -3.52 7.60
C THR A 82 3.19 -2.36 8.57
N PHE A 83 2.89 -1.13 8.12
CA PHE A 83 2.88 0.04 8.99
C PHE A 83 2.09 -0.20 10.27
N HIS A 84 0.85 -0.65 10.14
CA HIS A 84 -0.02 -0.94 11.29
C HIS A 84 0.57 -2.01 12.21
N ALA A 85 1.14 -3.08 11.68
CA ALA A 85 1.74 -4.13 12.50
C ALA A 85 2.95 -3.63 13.32
N VAL A 86 3.78 -2.77 12.72
CA VAL A 86 4.93 -2.16 13.39
C VAL A 86 4.47 -1.18 14.46
N TYR A 87 3.51 -0.30 14.16
CA TYR A 87 3.01 0.69 15.09
C TYR A 87 2.24 0.06 16.23
N PHE A 88 1.41 -0.93 15.94
CA PHE A 88 0.75 -1.71 16.98
C PHE A 88 1.75 -2.43 17.91
N MET A 89 2.86 -2.94 17.37
CA MET A 89 3.92 -3.54 18.18
C MET A 89 4.54 -2.50 19.13
N ILE A 90 4.74 -1.26 18.71
CA ILE A 90 5.21 -0.15 19.55
C ILE A 90 4.20 0.13 20.67
N LEU A 91 2.92 0.28 20.33
CA LEU A 91 1.84 0.51 21.29
C LEU A 91 1.68 -0.65 22.28
N LYS A 92 1.80 -1.89 21.81
CA LYS A 92 1.77 -3.08 22.65
C LYS A 92 2.86 -3.05 23.73
N HIS A 93 4.08 -2.66 23.37
CA HIS A 93 5.19 -2.57 24.32
C HIS A 93 4.99 -1.43 25.33
N ALA A 94 4.38 -0.31 24.92
CA ALA A 94 4.22 0.85 25.78
C ALA A 94 2.99 0.75 26.70
N TYR A 95 1.85 0.28 26.18
CA TYR A 95 0.55 0.32 26.85
C TYR A 95 -0.03 -1.05 27.16
N GLY A 96 0.64 -2.15 26.74
CA GLY A 96 0.14 -3.50 26.96
C GLY A 96 -1.07 -3.87 26.08
N TYR A 97 -1.28 -3.20 24.97
CA TYR A 97 -2.37 -3.55 24.04
C TYR A 97 -2.23 -4.99 23.54
N THR A 98 -3.36 -5.65 23.35
CA THR A 98 -3.47 -6.98 22.77
C THR A 98 -4.38 -6.95 21.53
N ALA A 99 -4.48 -8.05 20.82
CA ALA A 99 -5.40 -8.15 19.68
C ALA A 99 -6.88 -7.89 20.06
N ASP A 100 -7.25 -8.13 21.32
CA ASP A 100 -8.61 -7.91 21.82
C ASP A 100 -8.95 -6.41 21.96
N ASN A 101 -7.94 -5.54 21.96
CA ASN A 101 -8.14 -4.09 21.96
C ASN A 101 -8.40 -3.54 20.55
N ILE A 102 -8.26 -4.36 19.50
CA ILE A 102 -8.58 -3.94 18.13
C ILE A 102 -10.08 -4.12 17.91
N VAL A 103 -10.78 -3.03 17.61
CA VAL A 103 -12.23 -3.08 17.34
C VAL A 103 -12.50 -3.98 16.13
N LYS A 104 -13.44 -4.93 16.30
CA LYS A 104 -13.88 -5.80 15.22
C LYS A 104 -14.84 -5.06 14.29
N GLU A 105 -14.83 -5.43 13.02
CA GLU A 105 -15.68 -4.78 12.00
C GLU A 105 -17.17 -4.87 12.37
N GLU A 106 -17.62 -6.03 12.90
CA GLU A 106 -19.00 -6.21 13.33
C GLU A 106 -19.38 -5.25 14.46
N GLN A 107 -18.50 -5.05 15.45
CA GLN A 107 -18.74 -4.13 16.58
C GLN A 107 -18.83 -2.68 16.10
N ARG A 108 -17.95 -2.31 15.17
CA ARG A 108 -17.88 -0.98 14.57
C ARG A 108 -19.14 -0.67 13.76
N LEU A 109 -19.56 -1.61 12.92
CA LEU A 109 -20.77 -1.50 12.12
C LEU A 109 -22.03 -1.46 12.99
N GLN A 110 -22.13 -2.33 14.00
CA GLN A 110 -23.26 -2.37 14.91
C GLN A 110 -23.41 -1.05 15.66
N PHE A 111 -22.30 -0.54 16.23
CA PHE A 111 -22.32 0.76 16.91
C PHE A 111 -22.82 1.87 15.99
N MET A 112 -22.30 1.94 14.77
CA MET A 112 -22.66 3.00 13.84
C MET A 112 -24.14 2.91 13.43
N LYS A 113 -24.65 1.72 13.11
CA LYS A 113 -26.09 1.49 12.83
C LYS A 113 -26.98 1.96 13.96
N GLU A 114 -26.70 1.51 15.18
CA GLU A 114 -27.49 1.90 16.35
C GLU A 114 -27.47 3.41 16.58
N TYR A 115 -26.32 4.05 16.35
CA TYR A 115 -26.16 5.48 16.59
C TYR A 115 -26.86 6.34 15.53
N ILE A 116 -26.75 6.02 14.22
CA ILE A 116 -27.46 6.75 13.16
C ILE A 116 -28.97 6.58 13.27
N HIS A 117 -29.48 5.39 13.66
CA HIS A 117 -30.89 5.17 13.93
C HIS A 117 -31.40 6.02 15.11
N ARG A 118 -30.59 6.17 16.18
CA ARG A 118 -30.92 7.03 17.32
C ARG A 118 -31.04 8.50 16.92
N LEU A 119 -30.20 8.94 15.97
CA LEU A 119 -30.24 10.29 15.42
C LEU A 119 -31.36 10.50 14.40
N ARG A 120 -32.07 9.44 13.98
CA ARG A 120 -33.12 9.45 12.97
C ARG A 120 -32.70 10.11 11.67
N LEU A 121 -31.51 9.75 11.20
CA LEU A 121 -30.97 10.28 9.94
C LEU A 121 -31.65 9.63 8.74
N GLU A 122 -31.87 10.42 7.69
CA GLU A 122 -32.37 9.95 6.40
C GLU A 122 -31.19 9.63 5.48
N TYR A 123 -31.23 8.49 4.82
CA TYR A 123 -30.22 8.02 3.85
C TYR A 123 -30.88 7.08 2.83
N ASP A 124 -30.33 7.04 1.61
CA ASP A 124 -30.83 6.18 0.54
C ASP A 124 -30.40 4.72 0.74
N ASP A 125 -29.14 4.49 1.09
CA ASP A 125 -28.57 3.17 1.41
C ASP A 125 -27.77 3.24 2.72
N GLU A 126 -28.16 2.42 3.69
CA GLU A 126 -27.55 2.40 5.04
C GLU A 126 -26.05 2.01 4.98
N ASN A 127 -25.72 1.00 4.17
CA ASN A 127 -24.35 0.49 4.14
C ASN A 127 -23.39 1.47 3.45
N GLU A 128 -23.87 2.12 2.38
CA GLU A 128 -23.12 3.16 1.67
C GLU A 128 -22.91 4.38 2.55
N PHE A 129 -23.95 4.82 3.26
CA PHE A 129 -23.88 5.93 4.22
C PHE A 129 -22.87 5.66 5.34
N ILE A 130 -22.93 4.49 5.98
CA ILE A 130 -22.01 4.08 7.02
C ILE A 130 -20.57 3.98 6.51
N SER A 131 -20.37 3.43 5.32
CA SER A 131 -19.05 3.35 4.69
C SER A 131 -18.47 4.73 4.44
N SER A 132 -19.29 5.68 3.98
CA SER A 132 -18.90 7.07 3.77
C SER A 132 -18.53 7.77 5.07
N LEU A 133 -19.32 7.58 6.13
CA LEU A 133 -19.02 8.10 7.47
C LEU A 133 -17.67 7.58 7.99
N PHE A 134 -17.40 6.29 7.89
CA PHE A 134 -16.11 5.73 8.31
C PHE A 134 -14.95 6.27 7.47
N SER A 135 -15.16 6.50 6.19
CA SER A 135 -14.14 7.09 5.32
C SER A 135 -13.81 8.52 5.74
N GLU A 136 -14.80 9.32 6.12
CA GLU A 136 -14.60 10.67 6.63
C GLU A 136 -13.97 10.68 8.02
N ILE A 137 -14.37 9.79 8.93
CA ILE A 137 -13.75 9.63 10.26
C ILE A 137 -12.27 9.32 10.09
N SER A 138 -11.93 8.37 9.21
CA SER A 138 -10.55 8.01 8.89
C SER A 138 -9.78 9.22 8.32
N LEU A 139 -10.38 9.98 7.42
CA LEU A 139 -9.78 11.19 6.86
C LEU A 139 -9.46 12.21 7.96
N VAL A 140 -10.41 12.50 8.85
CA VAL A 140 -10.22 13.46 9.96
C VAL A 140 -9.09 13.00 10.88
N LYS A 141 -9.07 11.72 11.30
CA LYS A 141 -8.01 11.15 12.13
C LYS A 141 -6.64 11.27 11.47
N ASN A 142 -6.53 10.87 10.20
CA ASN A 142 -5.26 10.80 9.48
C ASN A 142 -4.73 12.14 8.99
N THR A 143 -5.55 13.18 8.91
CA THR A 143 -5.11 14.51 8.46
C THR A 143 -4.94 15.52 9.59
N SER A 144 -5.30 15.13 10.82
CA SER A 144 -5.29 16.02 12.00
C SER A 144 -6.06 17.32 11.74
N VAL A 145 -7.09 17.28 10.91
CA VAL A 145 -7.96 18.42 10.65
C VAL A 145 -8.76 18.72 11.91
N ASN A 146 -8.87 20.00 12.26
CA ASN A 146 -9.71 20.41 13.37
C ASN A 146 -11.18 20.11 13.05
N LEU A 147 -11.78 19.21 13.82
CA LEU A 147 -13.17 18.79 13.67
C LEU A 147 -14.16 19.97 13.67
N ALA A 148 -13.81 21.07 14.37
CA ALA A 148 -14.63 22.28 14.39
C ALA A 148 -14.75 22.97 13.02
N HIS A 149 -13.80 22.74 12.11
CA HIS A 149 -13.74 23.34 10.78
C HIS A 149 -13.90 22.29 9.67
N TYR A 150 -14.26 21.06 10.02
CA TYR A 150 -14.50 20.00 9.04
C TYR A 150 -15.95 20.03 8.55
N TYR A 151 -16.13 20.06 7.25
CA TYR A 151 -17.42 19.98 6.58
C TYR A 151 -17.59 18.61 5.96
N SER A 152 -18.51 17.80 6.53
CA SER A 152 -18.83 16.47 6.01
C SER A 152 -19.55 16.55 4.68
N SER A 153 -19.25 15.62 3.78
CA SER A 153 -20.01 15.41 2.53
C SER A 153 -21.21 14.48 2.72
N CYS A 154 -21.26 13.75 3.84
CA CYS A 154 -22.28 12.73 4.09
C CYS A 154 -23.51 13.30 4.84
N CYS A 155 -23.30 14.29 5.71
CA CYS A 155 -24.38 14.85 6.55
C CYS A 155 -24.01 16.26 7.05
N GLY A 156 -24.93 16.90 7.77
CA GLY A 156 -24.66 18.22 8.35
C GLY A 156 -23.48 18.21 9.33
N GLN A 157 -22.71 19.29 9.37
CA GLN A 157 -21.48 19.42 10.16
C GLN A 157 -21.67 19.03 11.64
N ASP A 158 -22.74 19.53 12.29
CA ASP A 158 -23.02 19.23 13.70
C ASP A 158 -23.40 17.76 13.93
N VAL A 159 -24.05 17.14 12.94
CA VAL A 159 -24.39 15.72 12.97
C VAL A 159 -23.13 14.87 12.86
N PHE A 160 -22.27 15.18 11.89
CA PHE A 160 -21.00 14.48 11.74
C PHE A 160 -20.14 14.59 13.00
N ARG A 161 -20.04 15.78 13.60
CA ARG A 161 -19.30 15.98 14.84
C ARG A 161 -19.80 15.08 15.97
N LYS A 162 -21.15 15.02 16.16
CA LYS A 162 -21.75 14.13 17.15
C LYS A 162 -21.46 12.66 16.91
N ILE A 163 -21.48 12.23 15.62
CA ILE A 163 -21.16 10.86 15.25
C ILE A 163 -19.68 10.57 15.55
N PHE A 164 -18.79 11.45 15.16
CA PHE A 164 -17.35 11.32 15.42
C PHE A 164 -17.06 11.21 16.93
N GLU A 165 -17.55 12.16 17.73
CA GLU A 165 -17.35 12.18 19.17
C GLU A 165 -17.95 10.94 19.88
N ALA A 166 -19.11 10.47 19.42
CA ALA A 166 -19.73 9.27 19.97
C ALA A 166 -18.92 8.01 19.61
N TYR A 167 -18.37 7.92 18.40
CA TYR A 167 -17.53 6.81 17.99
C TYR A 167 -16.21 6.78 18.78
N GLU A 168 -15.55 7.92 18.94
CA GLU A 168 -14.35 8.04 19.79
C GLU A 168 -14.65 7.64 21.24
N SER A 169 -15.78 8.12 21.79
CA SER A 169 -16.21 7.76 23.14
C SER A 169 -16.48 6.25 23.28
N PHE A 170 -17.08 5.63 22.28
CA PHE A 170 -17.31 4.18 22.26
C PHE A 170 -15.98 3.41 22.26
N LEU A 171 -15.01 3.79 21.44
CA LEU A 171 -13.69 3.15 21.42
C LEU A 171 -13.01 3.31 22.79
N HIS A 172 -12.96 4.51 23.30
CA HIS A 172 -12.29 4.83 24.55
C HIS A 172 -12.91 4.10 25.77
N GLN A 173 -14.24 4.11 25.93
CA GLN A 173 -14.94 3.47 27.04
C GLN A 173 -14.73 1.95 27.06
N ASN A 174 -14.57 1.33 25.90
CA ASN A 174 -14.33 -0.11 25.77
C ASN A 174 -12.85 -0.48 25.69
N ARG A 175 -11.93 0.50 25.83
CA ARG A 175 -10.47 0.32 25.63
C ARG A 175 -10.16 -0.33 24.28
N LEU A 176 -10.88 0.08 23.25
CA LEU A 176 -10.69 -0.34 21.87
C LEU A 176 -9.91 0.72 21.09
N ILE A 177 -9.24 0.27 20.06
CA ILE A 177 -8.58 1.13 19.05
C ILE A 177 -8.95 0.62 17.66
N ASP A 178 -9.12 1.53 16.72
CA ASP A 178 -9.21 1.18 15.31
C ASP A 178 -7.83 1.28 14.62
N PHE A 179 -7.80 1.03 13.31
CA PHE A 179 -6.55 1.10 12.56
C PHE A 179 -5.99 2.53 12.47
N ASP A 180 -6.85 3.55 12.43
CA ASP A 180 -6.42 4.95 12.39
C ASP A 180 -5.83 5.37 13.74
N ASP A 181 -6.42 4.92 14.86
CA ASP A 181 -5.89 5.16 16.20
C ASP A 181 -4.49 4.57 16.38
N MET A 182 -4.18 3.45 15.75
CA MET A 182 -2.83 2.88 15.81
C MET A 182 -1.78 3.86 15.29
N LEU A 183 -2.11 4.63 14.26
CA LEU A 183 -1.20 5.63 13.68
C LEU A 183 -1.12 6.85 14.61
N VAL A 184 -2.26 7.39 15.00
CA VAL A 184 -2.34 8.61 15.83
C VAL A 184 -1.65 8.38 17.18
N TYR A 185 -2.04 7.33 17.91
CA TYR A 185 -1.48 7.04 19.24
C TYR A 185 0.00 6.66 19.18
N CYS A 186 0.45 5.98 18.12
CA CYS A 186 1.87 5.69 17.95
C CYS A 186 2.68 6.99 17.76
N LYS A 187 2.19 7.92 16.94
CA LYS A 187 2.83 9.23 16.75
C LYS A 187 2.88 10.02 18.06
N GLU A 188 1.75 10.13 18.76
CA GLU A 188 1.65 10.83 20.05
C GLU A 188 2.58 10.21 21.09
N LEU A 189 2.61 8.90 21.21
CA LEU A 189 3.51 8.18 22.10
C LEU A 189 4.97 8.54 21.84
N LEU A 190 5.41 8.47 20.60
CA LEU A 190 6.80 8.72 20.24
C LEU A 190 7.20 10.19 20.43
N VAL A 191 6.27 11.13 20.29
CA VAL A 191 6.47 12.55 20.59
C VAL A 191 6.57 12.79 22.10
N GLN A 192 5.69 12.16 22.89
CA GLN A 192 5.60 12.39 24.33
C GLN A 192 6.64 11.59 25.15
N ARG A 193 7.17 10.49 24.57
CA ARG A 193 8.08 9.57 25.26
C ARG A 193 9.39 9.39 24.45
N PRO A 194 10.31 10.37 24.53
CA PRO A 194 11.61 10.29 23.84
C PRO A 194 12.45 9.07 24.23
N ASP A 195 12.26 8.56 25.45
CA ASP A 195 12.92 7.34 25.94
C ASP A 195 12.48 6.09 25.14
N ILE A 196 11.19 5.98 24.86
CA ILE A 196 10.63 4.92 24.02
C ILE A 196 11.10 5.08 22.58
N LEU A 197 11.02 6.29 22.02
CA LEU A 197 11.54 6.59 20.69
C LEU A 197 13.01 6.17 20.56
N ALA A 198 13.87 6.58 21.48
CA ALA A 198 15.29 6.23 21.48
C ALA A 198 15.53 4.71 21.55
N ALA A 199 14.68 3.97 22.26
CA ALA A 199 14.77 2.51 22.30
C ALA A 199 14.48 1.87 20.92
N TRP A 200 13.48 2.37 20.21
CA TRP A 200 13.14 1.88 18.87
C TRP A 200 14.16 2.33 17.81
N GLN A 201 14.72 3.53 17.90
CA GLN A 201 15.82 4.01 17.06
C GLN A 201 17.07 3.13 17.20
N ARG A 202 17.42 2.74 18.45
CA ARG A 202 18.53 1.79 18.69
C ARG A 202 18.24 0.40 18.15
N LYS A 203 16.96 -0.02 18.16
CA LYS A 203 16.56 -1.33 17.65
C LYS A 203 16.62 -1.37 16.13
N TYR A 204 16.06 -0.38 15.46
CA TYR A 204 15.95 -0.36 13.99
C TYR A 204 16.87 0.72 13.41
N GLN A 205 18.04 0.29 12.98
CA GLN A 205 19.06 1.17 12.41
C GLN A 205 18.94 1.32 10.89
N TYR A 206 18.27 0.38 10.23
CA TYR A 206 17.99 0.39 8.80
C TYR A 206 16.52 0.14 8.56
N ILE A 207 15.86 1.07 7.89
CA ILE A 207 14.43 0.98 7.58
C ILE A 207 14.28 0.99 6.06
N LEU A 208 13.65 -0.07 5.53
CA LEU A 208 13.35 -0.20 4.11
C LEU A 208 11.84 -0.19 3.91
N ILE A 209 11.34 0.58 2.95
CA ILE A 209 9.91 0.73 2.70
C ILE A 209 9.61 0.41 1.24
N ASP A 210 8.70 -0.52 1.00
CA ASP A 210 8.14 -0.83 -0.31
C ASP A 210 6.82 -0.08 -0.53
N GLU A 211 6.50 0.21 -1.79
CA GLU A 211 5.30 0.95 -2.23
C GLU A 211 5.16 2.30 -1.51
N PHE A 212 6.27 3.04 -1.41
CA PHE A 212 6.33 4.30 -0.66
C PHE A 212 5.37 5.39 -1.16
N GLN A 213 4.92 5.34 -2.42
CA GLN A 213 3.96 6.28 -2.97
C GLN A 213 2.57 6.22 -2.31
N ASP A 214 2.26 5.15 -1.58
CA ASP A 214 0.93 4.91 -1.00
C ASP A 214 0.84 5.28 0.49
N ILE A 215 1.89 5.89 1.07
CA ILE A 215 1.89 6.29 2.48
C ILE A 215 1.10 7.58 2.71
N ASN A 216 0.59 7.72 3.95
CA ASN A 216 0.00 8.96 4.44
C ASN A 216 0.98 9.78 5.29
N GLN A 217 0.58 11.00 5.66
CA GLN A 217 1.44 11.92 6.41
C GLN A 217 1.84 11.38 7.79
N ILE A 218 0.92 10.76 8.53
CA ILE A 218 1.22 10.24 9.87
C ILE A 218 2.22 9.09 9.78
N GLN A 219 2.05 8.19 8.82
CA GLN A 219 3.00 7.12 8.58
C GLN A 219 4.40 7.66 8.29
N TYR A 220 4.49 8.68 7.45
CA TYR A 220 5.75 9.32 7.13
C TYR A 220 6.40 9.99 8.34
N ASP A 221 5.62 10.74 9.13
CA ASP A 221 6.11 11.40 10.33
C ASP A 221 6.71 10.40 11.33
N ILE A 222 6.03 9.27 11.56
CA ILE A 222 6.52 8.21 12.46
C ILE A 222 7.81 7.60 11.90
N ILE A 223 7.86 7.31 10.60
CA ILE A 223 9.07 6.75 9.97
C ILE A 223 10.26 7.70 10.10
N ARG A 224 10.05 9.00 9.88
CA ARG A 224 11.11 10.00 10.07
C ARG A 224 11.64 10.01 11.51
N MET A 225 10.74 9.95 12.50
CA MET A 225 11.16 9.87 13.91
C MET A 225 11.96 8.59 14.19
N LEU A 226 11.52 7.44 13.65
CA LEU A 226 12.21 6.17 13.87
C LEU A 226 13.56 6.08 13.15
N ALA A 227 13.71 6.69 11.97
CA ALA A 227 14.94 6.65 11.19
C ALA A 227 16.03 7.57 11.75
N ALA A 228 15.64 8.67 12.42
CA ALA A 228 16.57 9.61 13.01
C ALA A 228 17.37 8.99 14.18
N PRO A 229 18.60 9.43 14.46
CA PRO A 229 19.36 10.44 13.71
C PRO A 229 20.19 9.88 12.55
N GLN A 230 20.20 8.55 12.33
CA GLN A 230 21.05 7.91 11.31
C GLN A 230 20.51 8.11 9.90
N ASP A 231 19.18 8.25 9.77
CA ASP A 231 18.45 8.41 8.52
C ASP A 231 18.77 7.34 7.46
N ASN A 232 19.10 6.10 7.90
CA ASN A 232 19.29 4.97 7.01
C ASN A 232 17.92 4.48 6.47
N LEU A 233 17.28 5.35 5.70
CA LEU A 233 15.95 5.20 5.17
C LEU A 233 16.01 4.91 3.67
N PHE A 234 15.70 3.67 3.30
CA PHE A 234 15.69 3.22 1.91
C PHE A 234 14.25 3.06 1.44
N ILE A 235 13.79 3.96 0.59
CA ILE A 235 12.42 3.95 0.09
C ILE A 235 12.39 3.50 -1.37
N VAL A 236 11.45 2.60 -1.66
CA VAL A 236 11.21 2.10 -3.01
C VAL A 236 9.75 2.35 -3.37
N GLY A 237 9.51 2.88 -4.54
CA GLY A 237 8.15 3.15 -4.99
C GLY A 237 8.10 3.60 -6.44
N ASP A 238 6.87 3.77 -6.91
CA ASP A 238 6.56 4.30 -8.24
C ASP A 238 5.42 5.32 -8.11
N ASP A 239 5.73 6.58 -8.22
CA ASP A 239 4.77 7.68 -8.15
C ASP A 239 3.66 7.55 -9.21
N ASP A 240 3.94 6.92 -10.35
CA ASP A 240 2.97 6.63 -11.41
C ASP A 240 1.95 5.54 -11.01
N GLN A 241 2.24 4.75 -9.98
CA GLN A 241 1.35 3.71 -9.44
C GLN A 241 0.56 4.15 -8.22
N SER A 242 0.61 5.42 -7.81
CA SER A 242 -0.15 5.92 -6.68
C SER A 242 -1.64 6.01 -6.99
N ILE A 243 -2.42 5.02 -6.53
CA ILE A 243 -3.87 4.93 -6.76
C ILE A 243 -4.69 4.93 -5.46
N TYR A 244 -4.04 5.09 -4.29
CA TYR A 244 -4.69 5.05 -2.97
C TYR A 244 -4.92 6.44 -2.35
N ARG A 245 -4.97 7.51 -3.15
CA ARG A 245 -5.25 8.86 -2.64
C ARG A 245 -6.58 8.93 -1.88
N PHE A 246 -7.60 8.18 -2.32
CA PHE A 246 -8.90 8.06 -1.63
C PHE A 246 -8.82 7.40 -0.24
N ARG A 247 -7.70 6.74 0.08
CA ARG A 247 -7.36 6.19 1.41
C ARG A 247 -6.38 7.08 2.19
N GLY A 248 -6.19 8.32 1.78
CA GLY A 248 -5.29 9.27 2.44
C GLY A 248 -3.83 9.20 2.01
N ALA A 249 -3.48 8.38 1.01
CA ALA A 249 -2.13 8.39 0.44
C ALA A 249 -1.78 9.76 -0.13
N LYS A 250 -0.53 10.19 0.10
CA LYS A 250 0.01 11.47 -0.35
C LYS A 250 1.24 11.26 -1.22
N PRO A 251 1.08 11.11 -2.55
CA PRO A 251 2.23 10.94 -3.45
C PRO A 251 3.24 12.08 -3.35
N GLU A 252 2.78 13.25 -2.95
CA GLU A 252 3.62 14.43 -2.74
C GLU A 252 4.74 14.20 -1.72
N ILE A 253 4.56 13.27 -0.77
CA ILE A 253 5.60 12.88 0.18
C ILE A 253 6.80 12.29 -0.57
N MET A 254 6.55 11.36 -1.49
CA MET A 254 7.60 10.77 -2.31
C MET A 254 8.25 11.79 -3.23
N LEU A 255 7.46 12.66 -3.87
CA LEU A 255 7.96 13.72 -4.75
C LEU A 255 8.84 14.74 -4.02
N ASN A 256 8.60 14.98 -2.73
CA ASN A 256 9.35 15.92 -1.90
C ASN A 256 10.44 15.26 -1.05
N PHE A 257 10.65 13.95 -1.15
CA PHE A 257 11.59 13.21 -0.30
C PHE A 257 13.01 13.81 -0.30
N THR A 258 13.52 14.21 -1.44
CA THR A 258 14.85 14.85 -1.56
C THR A 258 14.91 16.27 -1.00
N LYS A 259 13.75 16.92 -0.77
CA LYS A 259 13.70 18.19 -0.03
C LYS A 259 13.79 17.94 1.48
N ASP A 260 13.13 16.90 1.97
CA ASP A 260 13.18 16.51 3.38
C ASP A 260 14.53 15.91 3.76
N TYR A 261 15.19 15.24 2.81
CA TYR A 261 16.51 14.64 2.93
C TYR A 261 17.43 15.14 1.79
N PRO A 262 18.05 16.33 1.95
CA PRO A 262 18.88 16.92 0.88
C PRO A 262 20.07 16.07 0.45
N ASN A 263 20.54 15.19 1.33
CA ASN A 263 21.66 14.27 1.04
C ASN A 263 21.18 12.90 0.52
N ALA A 264 19.88 12.75 0.22
CA ALA A 264 19.37 11.49 -0.29
C ALA A 264 19.92 11.18 -1.67
N GLY A 265 20.40 9.94 -1.84
CA GLY A 265 20.67 9.38 -3.15
C GLY A 265 19.35 9.17 -3.91
N LYS A 266 19.44 9.13 -5.24
CA LYS A 266 18.31 8.86 -6.13
C LYS A 266 18.72 7.90 -7.22
N ILE A 267 18.07 6.75 -7.27
CA ILE A 267 18.29 5.72 -8.29
C ILE A 267 16.99 5.46 -9.04
N ILE A 268 17.06 5.31 -10.35
CA ILE A 268 15.91 4.98 -11.20
C ILE A 268 16.10 3.56 -11.72
N LEU A 269 15.16 2.66 -11.41
CA LEU A 269 15.05 1.34 -12.01
C LEU A 269 14.18 1.47 -13.26
N ASP A 270 14.78 1.70 -14.37
CA ASP A 270 14.15 2.07 -15.64
C ASP A 270 13.84 0.89 -16.57
N THR A 271 14.28 -0.31 -16.23
CA THR A 271 14.09 -1.49 -17.07
C THR A 271 12.90 -2.34 -16.59
N ASN A 272 11.91 -2.51 -17.46
CA ASN A 272 10.76 -3.40 -17.21
C ASN A 272 11.07 -4.81 -17.72
N TYR A 273 11.18 -5.77 -16.78
CA TYR A 273 11.44 -7.20 -17.07
C TYR A 273 10.17 -8.05 -17.16
N ARG A 274 8.99 -7.45 -16.94
CA ARG A 274 7.70 -8.17 -16.84
C ARG A 274 6.93 -8.16 -18.15
N SER A 275 6.87 -6.99 -18.78
CA SER A 275 5.94 -6.73 -19.89
C SER A 275 6.66 -6.57 -21.21
N GLY A 276 6.02 -7.00 -22.30
CA GLY A 276 6.52 -6.78 -23.65
C GLY A 276 6.53 -5.30 -24.05
N ALA A 277 7.30 -4.98 -25.09
CA ALA A 277 7.56 -3.60 -25.53
C ALA A 277 6.28 -2.80 -25.82
N GLU A 278 5.27 -3.42 -26.47
CA GLU A 278 4.02 -2.72 -26.80
C GLU A 278 3.21 -2.31 -25.56
N ILE A 279 3.18 -3.14 -24.51
CA ILE A 279 2.52 -2.82 -23.25
C ILE A 279 3.24 -1.66 -22.57
N VAL A 280 4.57 -1.71 -22.49
CA VAL A 280 5.39 -0.65 -21.86
C VAL A 280 5.19 0.67 -22.60
N LYS A 281 5.18 0.66 -23.93
CA LYS A 281 4.96 1.83 -24.77
C LYS A 281 3.58 2.45 -24.55
N GLN A 282 2.51 1.65 -24.55
CA GLN A 282 1.15 2.16 -24.38
C GLN A 282 0.93 2.67 -22.95
N ALA A 283 1.46 2.00 -21.93
CA ALA A 283 1.42 2.47 -20.55
C ALA A 283 2.20 3.78 -20.39
N GLY A 284 3.37 3.91 -21.02
CA GLY A 284 4.16 5.13 -21.04
C GLY A 284 3.41 6.31 -21.68
N ASN A 285 2.75 6.07 -22.82
CA ASN A 285 1.93 7.07 -23.47
C ASN A 285 0.77 7.53 -22.56
N LEU A 286 0.10 6.60 -21.90
CA LEU A 286 -1.00 6.95 -20.99
C LEU A 286 -0.52 7.78 -19.79
N ILE A 287 0.56 7.35 -19.14
CA ILE A 287 1.03 8.02 -17.92
C ILE A 287 1.66 9.39 -18.21
N SER A 288 2.09 9.65 -19.44
CA SER A 288 2.66 10.95 -19.84
C SER A 288 1.68 12.13 -19.71
N PHE A 289 0.38 11.88 -19.62
CA PHE A 289 -0.64 12.90 -19.34
C PHE A 289 -0.62 13.40 -17.89
N ASN A 290 0.05 12.67 -16.98
CA ASN A 290 0.21 13.14 -15.60
C ASN A 290 1.34 14.19 -15.51
N GLU A 291 1.03 15.37 -15.03
CA GLU A 291 1.99 16.49 -14.92
C GLU A 291 2.87 16.40 -13.66
N LYS A 292 2.29 15.94 -12.54
CA LYS A 292 2.97 15.87 -11.23
C LYS A 292 3.57 14.48 -11.01
N ARG A 293 4.74 14.25 -11.60
CA ARG A 293 5.46 12.98 -11.50
C ARG A 293 6.97 13.18 -11.62
N PHE A 294 7.72 12.17 -11.22
CA PHE A 294 9.13 12.11 -11.59
C PHE A 294 9.28 11.82 -13.09
N GLU A 295 10.13 12.57 -13.76
CA GLU A 295 10.49 12.26 -15.12
C GLU A 295 11.33 10.99 -15.15
N LYS A 296 10.82 9.96 -15.83
CA LYS A 296 11.47 8.66 -15.99
C LYS A 296 11.04 8.02 -17.31
N GLN A 297 11.98 7.39 -17.97
CA GLN A 297 11.75 6.65 -19.20
C GLN A 297 11.90 5.15 -18.89
N ILE A 298 10.81 4.41 -18.98
CA ILE A 298 10.82 2.96 -18.74
C ILE A 298 11.08 2.26 -20.07
N THR A 299 12.10 1.41 -20.09
CA THR A 299 12.49 0.61 -21.26
C THR A 299 12.11 -0.87 -21.04
N PRO A 300 11.55 -1.55 -22.05
CA PRO A 300 11.28 -2.98 -21.94
C PRO A 300 12.58 -3.79 -22.06
N ALA A 301 12.75 -4.82 -21.25
CA ALA A 301 13.84 -5.76 -21.38
C ALA A 301 13.70 -6.69 -22.61
N ALA A 302 12.44 -6.90 -23.05
CA ALA A 302 12.12 -7.65 -24.26
C ALA A 302 11.78 -6.66 -25.41
N GLU A 303 12.49 -6.74 -26.50
CA GLU A 303 12.29 -5.86 -27.67
C GLU A 303 11.00 -6.14 -28.43
N THR A 304 10.45 -7.35 -28.30
CA THR A 304 9.23 -7.79 -28.98
C THR A 304 8.06 -7.94 -28.02
N GLY A 305 6.84 -7.75 -28.51
CA GLY A 305 5.61 -7.94 -27.75
C GLY A 305 4.42 -8.14 -28.67
N ILE A 306 3.35 -8.73 -28.12
CA ILE A 306 2.07 -8.84 -28.83
C ILE A 306 1.42 -7.44 -28.81
N PRO A 307 0.85 -6.97 -29.93
CA PRO A 307 0.18 -5.68 -30.00
C PRO A 307 -0.97 -5.57 -28.97
N VAL A 308 -1.12 -4.40 -28.38
CA VAL A 308 -2.28 -4.07 -27.55
C VAL A 308 -3.48 -3.85 -28.46
N VAL A 309 -4.56 -4.60 -28.25
CA VAL A 309 -5.80 -4.51 -29.04
C VAL A 309 -6.81 -3.66 -28.29
N LYS A 310 -7.37 -2.67 -28.95
CA LYS A 310 -8.53 -1.89 -28.48
C LYS A 310 -9.74 -2.32 -29.27
N GLN A 311 -10.82 -2.68 -28.54
CA GLN A 311 -12.08 -3.08 -29.13
C GLN A 311 -13.21 -2.26 -28.50
N GLU A 312 -14.15 -1.79 -29.33
CA GLU A 312 -15.33 -1.05 -28.88
C GLU A 312 -16.59 -1.85 -29.21
N PHE A 313 -17.56 -1.81 -28.29
CA PHE A 313 -18.83 -2.54 -28.41
C PHE A 313 -20.00 -1.60 -28.14
N GLN A 314 -21.15 -1.88 -28.74
CA GLN A 314 -22.36 -1.09 -28.51
C GLN A 314 -23.08 -1.49 -27.22
N THR A 315 -22.91 -2.74 -26.79
CA THR A 315 -23.58 -3.28 -25.60
C THR A 315 -22.60 -4.01 -24.70
N GLN A 316 -22.88 -4.01 -23.38
CA GLN A 316 -22.14 -4.79 -22.41
C GLN A 316 -22.19 -6.30 -22.71
N ARG A 317 -23.29 -6.78 -23.27
CA ARG A 317 -23.43 -8.20 -23.64
C ARG A 317 -22.46 -8.59 -24.75
N GLU A 318 -22.33 -7.77 -25.78
CA GLU A 318 -21.36 -8.00 -26.86
C GLU A 318 -19.93 -7.97 -26.34
N GLN A 319 -19.60 -7.00 -25.48
CA GLN A 319 -18.29 -6.91 -24.81
C GLN A 319 -17.99 -8.20 -24.01
N ASN A 320 -18.93 -8.64 -23.18
CA ASN A 320 -18.74 -9.82 -22.36
C ASN A 320 -18.60 -11.09 -23.21
N LEU A 321 -19.39 -11.22 -24.27
CA LEU A 321 -19.31 -12.36 -25.18
C LEU A 321 -17.94 -12.40 -25.89
N TYR A 322 -17.44 -11.26 -26.34
CA TYR A 322 -16.11 -11.16 -26.93
C TYR A 322 -15.01 -11.59 -25.94
N VAL A 323 -15.07 -11.11 -24.69
CA VAL A 323 -14.10 -11.50 -23.64
C VAL A 323 -14.12 -13.01 -23.41
N ILE A 324 -15.31 -13.62 -23.33
CA ILE A 324 -15.46 -15.08 -23.16
C ILE A 324 -14.89 -15.83 -24.36
N GLN A 325 -15.21 -15.40 -25.56
CA GLN A 325 -14.70 -16.02 -26.79
C GLN A 325 -13.15 -15.96 -26.85
N GLU A 326 -12.58 -14.84 -26.44
CA GLU A 326 -11.13 -14.66 -26.42
C GLU A 326 -10.47 -15.54 -25.35
N ILE A 327 -11.05 -15.65 -24.16
CA ILE A 327 -10.59 -16.57 -23.11
C ILE A 327 -10.61 -18.02 -23.62
N LEU A 328 -11.71 -18.43 -24.25
CA LEU A 328 -11.84 -19.79 -24.80
C LEU A 328 -10.89 -20.03 -25.98
N ARG A 329 -10.63 -19.02 -26.80
CA ARG A 329 -9.64 -19.09 -27.89
C ARG A 329 -8.26 -19.33 -27.34
N LEU A 330 -7.81 -18.49 -26.39
CA LEU A 330 -6.50 -18.60 -25.77
C LEU A 330 -6.33 -19.93 -25.01
N HIS A 331 -7.40 -20.38 -24.36
CA HIS A 331 -7.35 -21.68 -23.68
C HIS A 331 -7.17 -22.86 -24.65
N ARG A 332 -7.86 -22.84 -25.79
CA ARG A 332 -7.66 -23.84 -26.86
C ARG A 332 -6.26 -23.79 -27.47
N GLU A 333 -5.61 -22.64 -27.46
CA GLU A 333 -4.23 -22.46 -27.89
C GLU A 333 -3.20 -22.91 -26.83
N GLY A 334 -3.65 -23.40 -25.65
CA GLY A 334 -2.82 -24.00 -24.61
C GLY A 334 -2.53 -23.09 -23.41
N MET A 335 -3.14 -21.90 -23.34
CA MET A 335 -3.01 -21.03 -22.16
C MET A 335 -3.94 -21.54 -21.03
N GLU A 336 -3.38 -21.67 -19.83
CA GLU A 336 -4.18 -22.05 -18.64
C GLU A 336 -5.03 -20.87 -18.17
N TYR A 337 -6.27 -21.13 -17.69
CA TYR A 337 -7.16 -20.08 -17.16
C TYR A 337 -6.51 -19.26 -16.04
N LYS A 338 -5.66 -19.88 -15.20
CA LYS A 338 -4.92 -19.18 -14.13
C LYS A 338 -3.91 -18.12 -14.62
N ASP A 339 -3.54 -18.17 -15.90
CA ASP A 339 -2.60 -17.25 -16.54
C ASP A 339 -3.32 -16.10 -17.28
N MET A 340 -4.66 -16.06 -17.19
CA MET A 340 -5.50 -15.02 -17.75
C MET A 340 -6.12 -14.19 -16.63
N ALA A 341 -6.25 -12.87 -16.85
CA ALA A 341 -6.92 -11.97 -15.92
C ALA A 341 -7.81 -10.98 -16.63
N VAL A 342 -8.98 -10.72 -16.07
CA VAL A 342 -9.88 -9.64 -16.50
C VAL A 342 -9.89 -8.56 -15.42
N LEU A 343 -9.52 -7.34 -15.80
CA LEU A 343 -9.47 -6.19 -14.92
C LEU A 343 -10.69 -5.27 -15.14
N PHE A 344 -11.25 -4.76 -14.06
CA PHE A 344 -12.42 -3.88 -14.09
C PHE A 344 -12.29 -2.77 -13.03
N ARG A 345 -13.02 -1.68 -13.20
CA ARG A 345 -12.94 -0.52 -12.32
C ARG A 345 -13.75 -0.67 -11.04
N THR A 346 -14.93 -1.29 -11.10
CA THR A 346 -15.86 -1.43 -9.98
C THR A 346 -16.36 -2.87 -9.85
N ASN A 347 -16.68 -3.28 -8.62
CA ASN A 347 -17.19 -4.64 -8.33
C ASN A 347 -18.52 -4.97 -8.99
N MET A 348 -19.24 -3.97 -9.48
CA MET A 348 -20.50 -4.17 -10.21
C MET A 348 -20.28 -4.55 -11.68
N GLN A 349 -19.21 -4.05 -12.29
CA GLN A 349 -18.93 -4.27 -13.72
C GLN A 349 -18.80 -5.76 -14.13
N PRO A 350 -18.09 -6.63 -13.36
CA PRO A 350 -17.90 -8.01 -13.79
C PRO A 350 -19.10 -8.91 -13.53
N ARG A 351 -20.15 -8.44 -12.85
CA ARG A 351 -21.26 -9.29 -12.40
C ARG A 351 -21.88 -10.06 -13.56
N PHE A 352 -22.24 -9.36 -14.64
CA PHE A 352 -22.81 -9.96 -15.83
C PHE A 352 -21.82 -10.89 -16.56
N LEU A 353 -20.54 -10.51 -16.63
CA LEU A 353 -19.50 -11.37 -17.20
C LEU A 353 -19.36 -12.66 -16.40
N MET A 354 -19.43 -12.56 -15.07
CA MET A 354 -19.32 -13.70 -14.17
C MET A 354 -20.47 -14.69 -14.34
N GLU A 355 -21.68 -14.19 -14.51
CA GLU A 355 -22.87 -15.03 -14.81
C GLU A 355 -22.69 -15.75 -16.15
N MET A 356 -22.29 -15.04 -17.19
CA MET A 356 -22.03 -15.63 -18.50
C MET A 356 -20.88 -16.66 -18.48
N MET A 357 -19.81 -16.44 -17.70
CA MET A 357 -18.72 -17.42 -17.55
C MET A 357 -19.21 -18.78 -17.01
N LEU A 358 -20.19 -18.78 -16.11
CA LEU A 358 -20.81 -20.03 -15.61
C LEU A 358 -21.52 -20.78 -16.74
N ASP A 359 -22.26 -20.08 -17.62
CA ASP A 359 -22.93 -20.69 -18.77
C ASP A 359 -21.94 -21.37 -19.72
N TYR A 360 -20.73 -20.85 -19.81
CA TYR A 360 -19.65 -21.41 -20.64
C TYR A 360 -18.72 -22.37 -19.86
N SER A 361 -19.06 -22.74 -18.63
CA SER A 361 -18.28 -23.66 -17.76
C SER A 361 -16.83 -23.19 -17.55
N ILE A 362 -16.60 -21.89 -17.51
CA ILE A 362 -15.29 -21.30 -17.21
C ILE A 362 -15.16 -21.14 -15.68
N ASP A 363 -14.26 -21.92 -15.09
CA ASP A 363 -13.92 -21.76 -13.67
C ASP A 363 -13.06 -20.50 -13.47
N ARG A 364 -13.36 -19.76 -12.40
CA ARG A 364 -12.74 -18.47 -12.10
C ARG A 364 -12.48 -18.28 -10.61
N LYS A 365 -11.45 -17.54 -10.31
CA LYS A 365 -11.20 -17.02 -8.96
C LYS A 365 -11.39 -15.50 -8.98
N SER A 366 -12.33 -14.99 -8.18
CA SER A 366 -12.44 -13.56 -7.92
C SER A 366 -11.41 -13.17 -6.86
N VAL A 367 -10.59 -12.15 -7.16
CA VAL A 367 -9.66 -11.55 -6.20
C VAL A 367 -10.22 -10.16 -5.91
N VAL A 368 -10.76 -9.98 -4.72
CA VAL A 368 -11.27 -8.70 -4.20
C VAL A 368 -10.27 -8.12 -3.22
#